data_036028334d16819bada3abca17941182
#
_entry.id   036028334d16819bada3abca17941182
#
_cell.length_a   1.000
_cell.length_b   1.000
_cell.length_c   1.000
_cell.angle_alpha   90.00
_cell.angle_beta   90.00
_cell.angle_gamma   90.00
#
_symmetry.space_group_name_H-M   'P 1'
#
loop_
_entity.id
_entity.type
_entity.pdbx_description
1 polymer ?
#
loop_
_entity_poly.entity_id
_entity_poly.type
_entity_poly.pdbx_seq_one_letter_code
_entity_poly.pdbx_strand_id
1 'polypeptide(L)'
;MIVVAGCIIEKDNKILMVKEAKKKCYGQWNFPAGHLEENETIKEAAIREVYEETGCKVKLTGVLPVVHKFNKNENLIMIRFVAKIEEENINFNESEILDVKWIDIEDIKNMKEEELRGYNMSLKFLDDYEKNHIYPVEIFE
;
A
#
# COMPACT_ATOMS: atom_id res chain seq x y z
N MET A 1 0.87 -19.98 -0.01
CA MET A 1 0.45 -18.76 0.72
C MET A 1 1.11 -17.52 0.11
N ILE A 2 0.33 -16.47 -0.08
CA ILE A 2 0.83 -15.19 -0.58
C ILE A 2 0.75 -14.18 0.55
N VAL A 3 1.86 -13.49 0.79
CA VAL A 3 1.93 -12.38 1.75
C VAL A 3 2.21 -11.09 0.97
N VAL A 4 1.33 -10.11 1.12
CA VAL A 4 1.48 -8.79 0.50
C VAL A 4 1.71 -7.78 1.62
N ALA A 5 2.75 -6.98 1.48
CA ALA A 5 3.10 -5.94 2.43
C ALA A 5 3.19 -4.58 1.73
N GLY A 6 2.66 -3.57 2.37
CA GLY A 6 2.69 -2.22 1.83
C GLY A 6 2.35 -1.17 2.87
N CYS A 7 2.17 0.06 2.43
CA CYS A 7 2.02 1.20 3.32
C CYS A 7 0.90 2.14 2.92
N ILE A 8 0.26 2.73 3.93
CA ILE A 8 -0.51 3.97 3.78
C ILE A 8 0.38 5.09 4.28
N ILE A 9 0.63 6.06 3.42
CA ILE A 9 1.54 7.17 3.67
C ILE A 9 0.78 8.47 3.48
N GLU A 10 0.64 9.27 4.53
CA GLU A 10 -0.08 10.54 4.48
C GLU A 10 0.86 11.73 4.58
N LYS A 11 0.51 12.77 3.84
CA LYS A 11 1.09 14.11 3.97
C LYS A 11 0.03 15.12 3.57
N ASP A 12 -0.26 16.08 4.45
CA ASP A 12 -1.23 17.17 4.18
C ASP A 12 -2.60 16.67 3.68
N ASN A 13 -3.15 15.66 4.35
CA ASN A 13 -4.45 15.04 4.05
C ASN A 13 -4.50 14.33 2.69
N LYS A 14 -3.34 14.00 2.14
CA LYS A 14 -3.20 13.24 0.90
C LYS A 14 -2.43 11.96 1.15
N ILE A 15 -2.78 10.94 0.38
CA ILE A 15 -2.15 9.62 0.45
C ILE A 15 -1.31 9.40 -0.80
N LEU A 16 -0.11 8.85 -0.62
CA LEU A 16 0.75 8.50 -1.73
C LEU A 16 0.21 7.26 -2.44
N MET A 17 -0.19 7.42 -3.69
CA MET A 17 -0.80 6.35 -4.48
C MET A 17 0.01 6.08 -5.74
N VAL A 18 -0.05 4.84 -6.20
CA VAL A 18 0.58 4.40 -7.44
C VAL A 18 -0.50 3.95 -8.43
N LYS A 19 -0.28 4.25 -9.72
CA LYS A 19 -1.16 3.81 -10.78
C LYS A 19 -0.52 2.61 -11.46
N GLU A 20 -1.21 1.48 -11.45
CA GLU A 20 -0.67 0.20 -11.87
C GLU A 20 -0.55 0.07 -13.38
N ALA A 21 0.58 -0.49 -13.85
CA ALA A 21 0.79 -0.84 -15.25
C ALA A 21 0.58 -2.32 -15.52
N LYS A 22 0.42 -3.14 -14.48
CA LYS A 22 0.22 -4.59 -14.64
C LYS A 22 -1.08 -4.87 -15.39
N LYS A 23 -1.04 -5.85 -16.29
CA LYS A 23 -2.15 -6.16 -17.18
C LYS A 23 -3.49 -6.37 -16.45
N LYS A 24 -3.48 -7.13 -15.35
CA LYS A 24 -4.72 -7.47 -14.62
C LYS A 24 -5.34 -6.32 -13.84
N CYS A 25 -4.60 -5.23 -13.65
CA CYS A 25 -5.05 -4.07 -12.89
C CYS A 25 -4.62 -2.75 -13.54
N TYR A 26 -4.42 -2.78 -14.85
CA TYR A 26 -3.91 -1.65 -15.61
C TYR A 26 -4.76 -0.40 -15.40
N GLY A 27 -4.09 0.69 -15.04
CA GLY A 27 -4.72 1.98 -14.84
C GLY A 27 -5.42 2.19 -13.51
N GLN A 28 -5.42 1.17 -12.63
CA GLN A 28 -6.02 1.31 -11.30
C GLN A 28 -5.04 1.91 -10.31
N TRP A 29 -5.56 2.73 -9.42
CA TRP A 29 -4.78 3.27 -8.30
C TRP A 29 -4.70 2.27 -7.16
N ASN A 30 -3.57 2.25 -6.47
CA ASN A 30 -3.34 1.36 -5.34
C ASN A 30 -2.40 2.03 -4.34
N PHE A 31 -2.46 1.57 -3.09
CA PHE A 31 -1.41 1.89 -2.13
C PHE A 31 -0.15 1.13 -2.53
N PRO A 32 1.06 1.73 -2.35
CA PRO A 32 2.29 1.02 -2.67
C PRO A 32 2.37 -0.29 -1.87
N ALA A 33 2.53 -1.40 -2.55
CA ALA A 33 2.57 -2.72 -1.94
C ALA A 33 3.04 -3.79 -2.93
N GLY A 34 3.51 -4.92 -2.42
CA GLY A 34 3.86 -6.07 -3.23
C GLY A 34 4.12 -7.31 -2.40
N HIS A 35 4.54 -8.35 -3.08
CA HIS A 35 4.75 -9.66 -2.48
C HIS A 35 6.02 -9.71 -1.63
N LEU A 36 5.92 -10.39 -0.49
CA LEU A 36 7.09 -10.74 0.32
C LEU A 36 8.03 -11.61 -0.51
N GLU A 37 9.31 -11.28 -0.49
CA GLU A 37 10.36 -12.03 -1.16
C GLU A 37 11.14 -12.89 -0.14
N GLU A 38 11.93 -13.83 -0.66
CA GLU A 38 12.77 -14.64 0.19
C GLU A 38 13.83 -13.80 0.89
N ASN A 39 14.16 -14.19 2.11
CA ASN A 39 15.23 -13.56 2.91
C ASN A 39 14.96 -12.10 3.30
N GLU A 40 13.70 -11.69 3.35
CA GLU A 40 13.35 -10.37 3.90
C GLU A 40 12.25 -10.50 4.95
N THR A 41 12.23 -9.56 5.88
CA THR A 41 11.13 -9.46 6.84
C THR A 41 9.95 -8.75 6.20
N ILE A 42 8.77 -8.89 6.82
CA ILE A 42 7.56 -8.22 6.34
C ILE A 42 7.75 -6.70 6.36
N LYS A 43 8.43 -6.16 7.39
CA LYS A 43 8.73 -4.72 7.45
C LYS A 43 9.66 -4.29 6.31
N GLU A 44 10.70 -5.07 6.06
CA GLU A 44 11.62 -4.79 4.95
C GLU A 44 10.90 -4.83 3.60
N ALA A 45 9.99 -5.79 3.41
CA ALA A 45 9.20 -5.89 2.18
C ALA A 45 8.37 -4.64 1.94
N ALA A 46 7.69 -4.13 2.97
CA ALA A 46 6.87 -2.94 2.85
C ALA A 46 7.71 -1.72 2.46
N ILE A 47 8.85 -1.53 3.11
CA ILE A 47 9.76 -0.41 2.83
C ILE A 47 10.33 -0.53 1.41
N ARG A 48 10.73 -1.72 1.01
CA ARG A 48 11.27 -1.99 -0.34
C ARG A 48 10.23 -1.70 -1.42
N GLU A 49 9.00 -2.16 -1.24
CA GLU A 49 7.94 -1.94 -2.22
C GLU A 49 7.62 -0.45 -2.40
N VAL A 50 7.59 0.32 -1.33
CA VAL A 50 7.40 1.77 -1.44
C VAL A 50 8.55 2.38 -2.25
N TYR A 51 9.78 1.99 -1.97
CA TYR A 51 10.94 2.53 -2.67
C TYR A 51 10.93 2.15 -4.16
N GLU A 52 10.66 0.88 -4.47
CA GLU A 52 10.62 0.41 -5.86
C GLU A 52 9.52 1.08 -6.67
N GLU A 53 8.35 1.28 -6.08
CA GLU A 53 7.19 1.81 -6.80
C GLU A 53 7.13 3.33 -6.83
N THR A 54 7.73 4.03 -5.87
CA THR A 54 7.61 5.49 -5.77
C THR A 54 8.93 6.24 -5.73
N GLY A 55 10.03 5.58 -5.40
CA GLY A 55 11.33 6.22 -5.18
C GLY A 55 11.49 6.85 -3.79
N CYS A 56 10.46 6.77 -2.96
CA CYS A 56 10.47 7.40 -1.64
C CYS A 56 10.98 6.44 -0.56
N LYS A 57 11.70 6.99 0.42
CA LYS A 57 12.10 6.25 1.62
C LYS A 57 11.14 6.61 2.74
N VAL A 58 10.69 5.60 3.45
CA VAL A 58 9.70 5.76 4.52
C VAL A 58 10.14 5.11 5.83
N LYS A 59 9.58 5.60 6.92
CA LYS A 59 9.70 5.00 8.23
C LYS A 59 8.33 4.47 8.63
N LEU A 60 8.26 3.20 9.03
CA LEU A 60 7.03 2.60 9.52
C LEU A 60 6.70 3.15 10.90
N THR A 61 5.46 3.59 11.10
CA THR A 61 5.01 4.19 12.35
C THR A 61 3.89 3.42 13.04
N GLY A 62 3.27 2.49 12.32
CA GLY A 62 2.19 1.68 12.87
C GLY A 62 1.76 0.61 11.88
N VAL A 63 0.78 -0.18 12.25
CA VAL A 63 0.21 -1.21 11.38
C VAL A 63 -1.31 -1.23 11.53
N LEU A 64 -1.99 -1.41 10.40
CA LEU A 64 -3.46 -1.56 10.37
C LEU A 64 -3.85 -3.01 10.64
N PRO A 65 -5.13 -3.28 10.96
CA PRO A 65 -5.61 -4.65 11.11
C PRO A 65 -5.21 -5.50 9.91
N VAL A 66 -4.67 -6.68 10.19
CA VAL A 66 -4.21 -7.62 9.17
C VAL A 66 -5.40 -8.29 8.51
N VAL A 67 -5.37 -8.39 7.19
CA VAL A 67 -6.44 -9.04 6.43
C VAL A 67 -5.98 -10.40 5.95
N HIS A 68 -6.79 -11.40 6.21
CA HIS A 68 -6.61 -12.75 5.69
C HIS A 68 -7.78 -13.09 4.79
N LYS A 69 -7.48 -13.51 3.56
CA LYS A 69 -8.48 -13.95 2.59
C LYS A 69 -8.08 -15.31 2.02
N PHE A 70 -9.07 -16.09 1.71
CA PHE A 70 -8.87 -17.31 0.94
C PHE A 70 -9.28 -17.01 -0.51
N ASN A 71 -8.34 -17.17 -1.44
CA ASN A 71 -8.55 -16.81 -2.83
C ASN A 71 -8.02 -17.92 -3.74
N LYS A 72 -8.90 -18.52 -4.56
CA LYS A 72 -8.53 -19.53 -5.56
C LYS A 72 -7.64 -20.64 -5.00
N ASN A 73 -8.06 -21.25 -3.89
CA ASN A 73 -7.32 -22.32 -3.20
C ASN A 73 -6.00 -21.88 -2.57
N GLU A 74 -5.82 -20.59 -2.37
CA GLU A 74 -4.60 -20.07 -1.74
C GLU A 74 -4.94 -19.03 -0.68
N ASN A 75 -4.21 -19.08 0.43
CA ASN A 75 -4.33 -18.07 1.47
C ASN A 75 -3.57 -16.81 1.07
N LEU A 76 -4.23 -15.66 1.24
CA LEU A 76 -3.65 -14.35 1.02
C LEU A 76 -3.69 -13.58 2.34
N ILE A 77 -2.53 -13.13 2.79
CA ILE A 77 -2.40 -12.26 3.95
C ILE A 77 -1.94 -10.90 3.47
N MET A 78 -2.69 -9.87 3.81
CA MET A 78 -2.36 -8.49 3.43
C MET A 78 -2.05 -7.67 4.67
N ILE A 79 -0.87 -7.08 4.69
CA ILE A 79 -0.39 -6.26 5.79
C ILE A 79 -0.14 -4.85 5.25
N ARG A 80 -0.84 -3.88 5.83
CA ARG A 80 -0.63 -2.46 5.51
C ARG A 80 -0.08 -1.77 6.74
N PHE A 81 1.14 -1.28 6.61
CA PHE A 81 1.73 -0.42 7.63
C PHE A 81 1.28 1.01 7.39
N VAL A 82 1.30 1.79 8.46
CA VAL A 82 1.24 3.24 8.39
C VAL A 82 2.69 3.71 8.37
N ALA A 83 3.02 4.63 7.49
CA ALA A 83 4.38 5.11 7.33
C ALA A 83 4.39 6.60 7.05
N LYS A 84 5.54 7.22 7.31
CA LYS A 84 5.77 8.62 6.97
C LYS A 84 7.00 8.73 6.08
N ILE A 85 7.03 9.77 5.26
CA ILE A 85 8.16 10.05 4.37
C ILE A 85 9.38 10.45 5.20
N GLU A 86 10.52 9.81 4.93
CA GLU A 86 11.83 10.24 5.38
C GLU A 86 12.55 10.99 4.27
N GLU A 87 12.41 10.52 3.03
CA GLU A 87 13.06 11.14 1.88
C GLU A 87 12.12 11.00 0.68
N GLU A 88 11.68 12.12 0.13
CA GLU A 88 10.81 12.13 -1.03
C GLU A 88 11.62 12.34 -2.31
N ASN A 89 11.57 11.34 -3.20
CA ASN A 89 12.23 11.42 -4.49
C ASN A 89 11.41 10.57 -5.47
N ILE A 90 10.33 11.15 -5.98
CA ILE A 90 9.40 10.44 -6.88
C ILE A 90 10.16 9.97 -8.11
N ASN A 91 10.28 8.65 -8.24
CA ASN A 91 10.96 8.00 -9.35
C ASN A 91 10.42 6.58 -9.47
N PHE A 92 10.00 6.17 -10.66
CA PHE A 92 9.39 4.87 -10.86
C PHE A 92 9.65 4.34 -12.26
N ASN A 93 9.58 3.00 -12.39
CA ASN A 93 9.75 2.31 -13.66
C ASN A 93 8.40 2.28 -14.39
N GLU A 94 8.33 2.95 -15.53
CA GLU A 94 7.10 3.07 -16.32
C GLU A 94 6.56 1.74 -16.85
N SER A 95 7.37 0.70 -16.88
CA SER A 95 6.90 -0.64 -17.26
C SER A 95 6.07 -1.30 -16.14
N GLU A 96 6.19 -0.83 -14.90
CA GLU A 96 5.50 -1.38 -13.73
C GLU A 96 4.47 -0.42 -13.15
N ILE A 97 4.78 0.88 -13.15
CA ILE A 97 3.95 1.94 -12.58
C ILE A 97 3.73 3.03 -13.63
N LEU A 98 2.49 3.40 -13.86
CA LEU A 98 2.15 4.46 -14.83
C LEU A 98 2.30 5.86 -14.24
N ASP A 99 2.03 6.00 -12.94
CA ASP A 99 2.05 7.30 -12.29
C ASP A 99 2.14 7.14 -10.78
N VAL A 100 2.64 8.17 -10.10
CA VAL A 100 2.70 8.26 -8.64
C VAL A 100 2.18 9.64 -8.26
N LYS A 101 1.17 9.69 -7.39
CA LYS A 101 0.56 10.94 -6.96
C LYS A 101 0.20 10.92 -5.48
N TRP A 102 0.26 12.11 -4.89
CA TRP A 102 -0.41 12.38 -3.63
C TRP A 102 -1.87 12.69 -3.95
N ILE A 103 -2.78 11.83 -3.51
CA ILE A 103 -4.22 11.98 -3.80
C ILE A 103 -4.96 12.30 -2.51
N ASP A 104 -5.80 13.31 -2.55
CA ASP A 104 -6.62 13.71 -1.42
C ASP A 104 -7.47 12.53 -0.95
N ILE A 105 -7.58 12.36 0.38
CA ILE A 105 -8.32 11.25 0.98
C ILE A 105 -9.77 11.20 0.46
N GLU A 106 -10.43 12.34 0.37
CA GLU A 106 -11.81 12.39 -0.12
C GLU A 106 -11.92 11.98 -1.59
N ASP A 107 -10.91 12.31 -2.40
CA ASP A 107 -10.89 11.88 -3.80
C ASP A 107 -10.73 10.37 -3.93
N ILE A 108 -9.94 9.74 -3.05
CA ILE A 108 -9.83 8.28 -3.02
C ILE A 108 -11.17 7.65 -2.65
N LYS A 109 -11.85 8.18 -1.65
CA LYS A 109 -13.15 7.68 -1.21
C LYS A 109 -14.23 7.79 -2.29
N ASN A 110 -14.08 8.75 -3.19
CA ASN A 110 -15.03 8.99 -4.28
C ASN A 110 -14.67 8.30 -5.59
N MET A 111 -13.58 7.52 -5.59
CA MET A 111 -13.22 6.73 -6.77
C MET A 111 -14.27 5.70 -7.08
N LYS A 112 -14.43 5.40 -8.37
CA LYS A 112 -15.27 4.31 -8.83
C LYS A 112 -14.56 2.98 -8.57
N GLU A 113 -15.34 1.91 -8.53
CA GLU A 113 -14.80 0.57 -8.29
C GLU A 113 -13.68 0.22 -9.27
N GLU A 114 -13.83 0.56 -10.54
CA GLU A 114 -12.85 0.27 -11.58
C GLU A 114 -11.60 1.15 -11.53
N GLU A 115 -11.60 2.21 -10.72
CA GLU A 115 -10.46 3.11 -10.58
C GLU A 115 -9.51 2.73 -9.43
N LEU A 116 -10.00 1.94 -8.48
CA LEU A 116 -9.26 1.60 -7.26
C LEU A 116 -9.07 0.09 -7.15
N ARG A 117 -7.83 -0.36 -7.17
CA ARG A 117 -7.52 -1.79 -7.08
C ARG A 117 -7.97 -2.36 -5.73
N GLY A 118 -8.64 -3.53 -5.78
CA GLY A 118 -9.17 -4.15 -4.58
C GLY A 118 -10.11 -3.22 -3.85
N TYR A 119 -11.04 -2.66 -4.56
CA TYR A 119 -11.91 -1.55 -4.12
C TYR A 119 -12.39 -1.64 -2.68
N ASN A 120 -13.10 -2.71 -2.31
CA ASN A 120 -13.64 -2.85 -0.96
C ASN A 120 -12.53 -2.97 0.10
N MET A 121 -11.46 -3.67 -0.22
CA MET A 121 -10.32 -3.86 0.68
C MET A 121 -9.56 -2.55 0.88
N SER A 122 -9.31 -1.83 -0.21
CA SER A 122 -8.60 -0.54 -0.14
C SER A 122 -9.39 0.48 0.68
N LEU A 123 -10.71 0.55 0.49
CA LEU A 123 -11.56 1.44 1.29
C LEU A 123 -11.58 1.03 2.76
N LYS A 124 -11.53 -0.28 3.04
CA LYS A 124 -11.46 -0.76 4.42
C LYS A 124 -10.15 -0.34 5.10
N PHE A 125 -9.03 -0.49 4.41
CA PHE A 125 -7.75 -0.02 4.95
C PHE A 125 -7.77 1.49 5.22
N LEU A 126 -8.32 2.25 4.29
CA LEU A 126 -8.41 3.70 4.46
C LEU A 126 -9.34 4.08 5.64
N ASP A 127 -10.45 3.36 5.78
CA ASP A 127 -11.38 3.56 6.90
C ASP A 127 -10.72 3.25 8.24
N ASP A 128 -10.01 2.12 8.34
CA ASP A 128 -9.26 1.76 9.54
C ASP A 128 -8.22 2.83 9.88
N TYR A 129 -7.53 3.35 8.87
CA TYR A 129 -6.57 4.42 9.03
C TYR A 129 -7.22 5.68 9.60
N GLU A 130 -8.33 6.13 9.01
CA GLU A 130 -9.02 7.33 9.45
C GLU A 130 -9.63 7.22 10.84
N LYS A 131 -10.10 6.01 11.20
CA LYS A 131 -10.64 5.73 12.53
C LYS A 131 -9.55 5.49 13.57
N ASN A 132 -8.29 5.61 13.17
CA ASN A 132 -7.14 5.41 14.04
C ASN A 132 -7.08 3.99 14.63
N HIS A 133 -7.50 2.99 13.85
CA HIS A 133 -7.30 1.59 14.20
C HIS A 133 -5.86 1.19 13.85
N ILE A 134 -4.90 1.86 14.50
CA ILE A 134 -3.48 1.72 14.22
C ILE A 134 -2.80 1.10 15.43
N TYR A 135 -2.07 0.02 15.20
CA TYR A 135 -1.39 -0.73 16.26
C TYR A 135 0.12 -0.50 16.20
N PRO A 136 0.82 -0.72 17.33
CA PRO A 136 2.25 -0.51 17.36
C PRO A 136 2.99 -1.38 16.35
N VAL A 137 3.93 -0.77 15.61
CA VAL A 137 4.75 -1.51 14.62
C VAL A 137 5.65 -2.54 15.30
N GLU A 138 5.92 -2.37 16.59
CA GLU A 138 6.74 -3.26 17.41
C GLU A 138 6.14 -4.65 17.59
N ILE A 139 4.87 -4.86 17.24
CA ILE A 139 4.29 -6.21 17.22
C ILE A 139 5.00 -7.11 16.19
N PHE A 140 5.67 -6.50 15.21
CA PHE A 140 6.55 -7.20 14.29
C PHE A 140 7.99 -7.12 14.80
N GLU A 141 8.56 -8.26 15.12
CA GLU A 141 9.97 -8.35 15.56
C GLU A 141 10.94 -8.52 14.41
#